data_4c7baaba66739691ece5a54d16a193b6
#
_entry.id   4c7baaba66739691ece5a54d16a193b6
#
_cell.length_a   1.000
_cell.length_b   1.000
_cell.length_c   1.000
_cell.angle_alpha   90.00
_cell.angle_beta   90.00
_cell.angle_gamma   90.00
#
_symmetry.space_group_name_H-M   'P 1'
#
loop_
_entity.id
_entity.type
_entity.pdbx_description
1 polymer ?
#
loop_
_entity_poly.entity_id
_entity_poly.type
_entity_poly.pdbx_seq_one_letter_code
_entity_poly.pdbx_strand_id
1 'polypeptide(L)'
;MARPLPLIALALLAPALAGCGEPLIVDPAPYAADPDCARVMLAMPEVVGGLESQPTSSQATAAWGDEYPLVMRCGVEPPGPTTDECLTVETSGESVDWLILDEGDVWRTVTFGRSPAVELVVPKIRAQDAVGDVLAEVSRAAARAPSNGLQCR
;
A
#
# COMPACT_ATOMS: atom_id res chain seq x y z
N MET A 1 18.56 53.24 -48.92
CA MET A 1 19.22 52.62 -47.76
C MET A 1 18.16 51.96 -46.93
N ALA A 2 17.90 50.67 -47.13
CA ALA A 2 16.88 49.89 -46.41
C ALA A 2 17.54 49.13 -45.25
N ARG A 3 17.08 49.37 -44.03
CA ARG A 3 17.52 48.66 -42.83
C ARG A 3 16.75 47.32 -42.69
N PRO A 4 17.41 46.19 -42.49
CA PRO A 4 16.71 44.94 -42.20
C PRO A 4 16.24 44.90 -40.73
N LEU A 5 14.93 44.56 -40.52
CA LEU A 5 14.38 44.22 -39.20
C LEU A 5 14.87 42.84 -38.77
N PRO A 6 15.25 42.65 -37.53
CA PRO A 6 15.54 41.31 -37.02
C PRO A 6 14.23 40.53 -36.75
N LEU A 7 14.13 39.37 -37.37
CA LEU A 7 13.11 38.34 -37.05
C LEU A 7 13.41 37.75 -35.66
N ILE A 8 12.60 38.11 -34.67
CA ILE A 8 12.59 37.48 -33.34
C ILE A 8 11.93 36.11 -33.48
N ALA A 9 12.75 35.08 -33.45
CA ALA A 9 12.28 33.70 -33.38
C ALA A 9 11.64 33.45 -32.00
N LEU A 10 10.29 33.39 -31.94
CA LEU A 10 9.54 33.04 -30.77
C LEU A 10 9.65 31.52 -30.57
N ALA A 11 10.57 31.09 -29.70
CA ALA A 11 10.71 29.69 -29.31
C ALA A 11 9.48 29.28 -28.47
N LEU A 12 8.60 28.48 -29.07
CA LEU A 12 7.50 27.83 -28.39
C LEU A 12 8.07 26.80 -27.39
N LEU A 13 8.12 27.17 -26.11
CA LEU A 13 8.31 26.23 -25.02
C LEU A 13 7.02 25.37 -24.88
N ALA A 14 7.02 24.19 -25.49
CA ALA A 14 5.96 23.19 -25.25
C ALA A 14 6.11 22.67 -23.82
N PRO A 15 5.11 22.80 -22.94
CA PRO A 15 5.15 22.12 -21.65
C PRO A 15 5.10 20.60 -21.92
N ALA A 16 6.14 19.89 -21.48
CA ALA A 16 6.11 18.45 -21.40
C ALA A 16 5.03 18.08 -20.37
N LEU A 17 3.85 17.64 -20.82
CA LEU A 17 2.90 16.97 -19.96
C LEU A 17 3.57 15.67 -19.53
N ALA A 18 4.15 15.67 -18.32
CA ALA A 18 4.54 14.47 -17.64
C ALA A 18 3.24 13.63 -17.49
N GLY A 19 3.12 12.57 -18.29
CA GLY A 19 1.98 11.65 -18.21
C GLY A 19 1.98 11.02 -16.82
N CYS A 20 0.97 11.34 -16.01
CA CYS A 20 0.63 10.52 -14.85
C CYS A 20 0.30 9.13 -15.38
N GLY A 21 1.02 8.10 -14.94
CA GLY A 21 0.70 6.72 -15.26
C GLY A 21 -0.77 6.42 -14.90
N GLU A 22 -1.39 5.51 -15.64
CA GLU A 22 -2.76 5.07 -15.34
C GLU A 22 -2.77 4.42 -13.94
N PRO A 23 -3.68 4.82 -13.03
CA PRO A 23 -3.73 4.26 -11.69
C PRO A 23 -4.17 2.79 -11.74
N LEU A 24 -3.57 1.96 -10.89
CA LEU A 24 -4.04 0.60 -10.69
C LEU A 24 -5.48 0.63 -10.15
N ILE A 25 -6.38 -0.09 -10.81
CA ILE A 25 -7.77 -0.19 -10.37
C ILE A 25 -7.84 -1.11 -9.16
N VAL A 26 -8.20 -0.56 -8.02
CA VAL A 26 -8.36 -1.27 -6.74
C VAL A 26 -9.71 -0.91 -6.13
N ASP A 27 -10.52 -1.90 -5.78
CA ASP A 27 -11.77 -1.66 -5.07
C ASP A 27 -11.49 -1.22 -3.62
N PRO A 28 -12.17 -0.17 -3.12
CA PRO A 28 -12.00 0.27 -1.75
C PRO A 28 -12.50 -0.78 -0.75
N ALA A 29 -11.89 -0.83 0.43
CA ALA A 29 -12.39 -1.65 1.51
C ALA A 29 -13.71 -1.08 2.07
N PRO A 30 -14.56 -1.89 2.76
CA PRO A 30 -15.86 -1.45 3.26
C PRO A 30 -15.79 -0.22 4.18
N TYR A 31 -14.72 -0.11 4.98
CA TYR A 31 -14.48 1.00 5.91
C TYR A 31 -13.34 1.92 5.45
N ALA A 32 -13.08 2.02 4.15
CA ALA A 32 -12.01 2.86 3.60
C ALA A 32 -12.12 4.35 3.98
N ALA A 33 -13.32 4.81 4.34
CA ALA A 33 -13.56 6.18 4.80
C ALA A 33 -13.24 6.40 6.29
N ASP A 34 -12.80 5.37 7.03
CA ASP A 34 -12.43 5.53 8.43
C ASP A 34 -11.24 6.50 8.57
N PRO A 35 -11.34 7.52 9.46
CA PRO A 35 -10.27 8.50 9.64
C PRO A 35 -8.93 7.89 10.07
N ASP A 36 -8.93 6.75 10.75
CA ASP A 36 -7.71 6.07 11.16
C ASP A 36 -6.96 5.47 9.97
N CYS A 37 -7.64 5.14 8.87
CA CYS A 37 -6.99 4.76 7.63
C CYS A 37 -6.11 5.88 7.06
N ALA A 38 -6.47 7.16 7.25
CA ALA A 38 -5.62 8.26 6.80
C ALA A 38 -4.24 8.25 7.50
N ARG A 39 -4.19 7.90 8.78
CA ARG A 39 -2.92 7.78 9.53
C ARG A 39 -2.07 6.62 9.02
N VAL A 40 -2.71 5.51 8.67
CA VAL A 40 -2.03 4.35 8.06
C VAL A 40 -1.44 4.75 6.71
N MET A 41 -2.26 5.37 5.84
CA MET A 41 -1.83 5.77 4.50
C MET A 41 -0.67 6.76 4.49
N LEU A 42 -0.71 7.77 5.38
CA LEU A 42 0.36 8.78 5.50
C LEU A 42 1.69 8.20 6.00
N ALA A 43 1.68 7.01 6.59
CA ALA A 43 2.87 6.33 7.09
C ALA A 43 3.38 5.23 6.15
N MET A 44 2.68 4.95 5.03
CA MET A 44 3.09 3.92 4.08
C MET A 44 4.42 4.27 3.42
N PRO A 45 5.32 3.28 3.28
CA PRO A 45 6.59 3.49 2.60
C PRO A 45 6.41 3.60 1.08
N GLU A 46 7.30 4.36 0.44
CA GLU A 46 7.34 4.49 -1.04
C GLU A 46 7.84 3.21 -1.71
N VAL A 47 8.60 2.38 -1.01
CA VAL A 47 9.17 1.13 -1.52
C VAL A 47 8.79 0.00 -0.58
N VAL A 48 8.25 -1.10 -1.11
CA VAL A 48 7.93 -2.33 -0.37
C VAL A 48 8.36 -3.54 -1.20
N GLY A 49 9.08 -4.47 -0.59
CA GLY A 49 9.61 -5.63 -1.29
C GLY A 49 10.53 -5.27 -2.46
N GLY A 50 11.21 -4.12 -2.40
CA GLY A 50 12.03 -3.59 -3.48
C GLY A 50 11.23 -3.02 -4.66
N LEU A 51 9.92 -2.87 -4.54
CA LEU A 51 9.03 -2.33 -5.57
C LEU A 51 8.63 -0.89 -5.22
N GLU A 52 8.67 0.00 -6.22
CA GLU A 52 8.22 1.38 -6.08
C GLU A 52 6.70 1.47 -5.99
N SER A 53 6.23 2.47 -5.25
CA SER A 53 4.79 2.77 -5.15
C SER A 53 4.22 3.23 -6.49
N GLN A 54 2.96 2.89 -6.73
CA GLN A 54 2.20 3.36 -7.89
C GLN A 54 0.83 3.93 -7.48
N PRO A 55 0.25 4.84 -8.30
CA PRO A 55 -1.08 5.36 -8.03
C PRO A 55 -2.16 4.28 -8.04
N THR A 56 -3.15 4.41 -7.16
CA THR A 56 -4.34 3.55 -7.12
C THR A 56 -5.62 4.36 -7.36
N SER A 57 -6.69 3.68 -7.79
CA SER A 57 -7.95 4.32 -8.16
C SER A 57 -8.85 4.68 -6.97
N SER A 58 -8.57 4.16 -5.77
CA SER A 58 -9.47 4.29 -4.61
C SER A 58 -8.75 4.82 -3.37
N GLN A 59 -9.51 5.48 -2.49
CA GLN A 59 -9.02 5.93 -1.20
C GLN A 59 -8.64 4.77 -0.28
N ALA A 60 -7.70 5.02 0.62
CA ALA A 60 -7.20 4.06 1.60
C ALA A 60 -6.63 2.78 0.97
N THR A 61 -6.07 2.91 -0.23
CA THR A 61 -5.37 1.86 -0.96
C THR A 61 -3.98 2.30 -1.34
N ALA A 62 -3.05 1.35 -1.41
CA ALA A 62 -1.70 1.55 -1.93
C ALA A 62 -1.28 0.34 -2.75
N ALA A 63 -0.37 0.53 -3.70
CA ALA A 63 0.18 -0.55 -4.50
C ALA A 63 1.65 -0.31 -4.82
N TRP A 64 2.41 -1.39 -5.01
CA TRP A 64 3.83 -1.35 -5.34
C TRP A 64 4.13 -2.34 -6.47
N GLY A 65 4.86 -1.87 -7.49
CA GLY A 65 5.26 -2.64 -8.66
C GLY A 65 4.17 -2.72 -9.74
N ASP A 66 4.59 -2.83 -11.00
CA ASP A 66 3.70 -2.86 -12.18
C ASP A 66 3.17 -4.27 -12.46
N GLU A 67 4.09 -5.22 -12.62
CA GLU A 67 3.75 -6.63 -12.82
C GLU A 67 3.60 -7.35 -11.48
N TYR A 68 2.51 -8.07 -11.27
CA TYR A 68 2.21 -8.73 -10.00
C TYR A 68 2.36 -7.79 -8.80
N PRO A 69 1.61 -6.69 -8.74
CA PRO A 69 1.76 -5.69 -7.69
C PRO A 69 1.38 -6.24 -6.32
N LEU A 70 2.06 -5.73 -5.29
CA LEU A 70 1.56 -5.80 -3.93
C LEU A 70 0.42 -4.79 -3.83
N VAL A 71 -0.70 -5.18 -3.21
CA VAL A 71 -1.87 -4.30 -3.05
C VAL A 71 -2.29 -4.26 -1.59
N MET A 72 -2.40 -3.05 -1.05
CA MET A 72 -2.85 -2.81 0.31
C MET A 72 -4.20 -2.10 0.32
N ARG A 73 -5.05 -2.48 1.26
CA ARG A 73 -6.31 -1.80 1.56
C ARG A 73 -6.45 -1.60 3.06
N CYS A 74 -6.73 -0.38 3.49
CA CYS A 74 -7.12 -0.10 4.87
C CYS A 74 -8.65 0.00 4.96
N GLY A 75 -9.21 -0.49 6.04
CA GLY A 75 -10.66 -0.48 6.28
C GLY A 75 -11.34 -1.78 5.90
N VAL A 76 -10.62 -2.91 5.85
CA VAL A 76 -11.26 -4.22 5.79
C VAL A 76 -11.90 -4.56 7.13
N GLU A 77 -12.86 -5.50 7.13
CA GLU A 77 -13.50 -5.98 8.36
C GLU A 77 -12.43 -6.57 9.30
N PRO A 78 -12.34 -6.09 10.55
CA PRO A 78 -11.42 -6.67 11.52
C PRO A 78 -11.72 -8.14 11.77
N PRO A 79 -10.73 -9.05 11.63
CA PRO A 79 -10.95 -10.46 11.91
C PRO A 79 -11.34 -10.71 13.36
N GLY A 80 -12.32 -11.60 13.56
CA GLY A 80 -12.63 -12.15 14.88
C GLY A 80 -11.60 -13.21 15.33
N PRO A 81 -11.76 -13.77 16.53
CA PRO A 81 -10.93 -14.88 17.00
C PRO A 81 -10.91 -16.03 16.00
N THR A 82 -9.71 -16.51 15.66
CA THR A 82 -9.48 -17.54 14.64
C THR A 82 -8.35 -18.47 15.05
N THR A 83 -8.22 -19.60 14.37
CA THR A 83 -7.09 -20.54 14.45
C THR A 83 -6.18 -20.47 13.24
N ASP A 84 -6.39 -19.49 12.35
CA ASP A 84 -5.53 -19.28 11.19
C ASP A 84 -4.10 -18.92 11.62
N GLU A 85 -3.15 -19.12 10.70
CA GLU A 85 -1.76 -18.81 10.96
C GLU A 85 -1.59 -17.32 11.28
N CYS A 86 -0.96 -17.03 12.41
CA CYS A 86 -0.77 -15.70 12.94
C CYS A 86 0.72 -15.42 13.14
N LEU A 87 1.21 -14.35 12.50
CA LEU A 87 2.59 -13.89 12.59
C LEU A 87 2.65 -12.55 13.32
N THR A 88 3.42 -12.49 14.42
CA THR A 88 3.74 -11.23 15.10
C THR A 88 4.97 -10.59 14.47
N VAL A 89 4.83 -9.35 14.01
CA VAL A 89 5.92 -8.54 13.47
C VAL A 89 6.27 -7.43 14.44
N GLU A 90 7.51 -7.44 14.94
CA GLU A 90 8.01 -6.41 15.84
C GLU A 90 8.38 -5.14 15.06
N THR A 91 7.94 -3.98 15.54
CA THR A 91 8.33 -2.67 15.03
C THR A 91 9.08 -1.88 16.09
N SER A 92 9.60 -0.71 15.74
CA SER A 92 10.31 0.17 16.68
C SER A 92 9.37 0.87 17.67
N GLY A 93 8.57 0.13 18.44
CA GLY A 93 7.69 0.73 19.45
C GLY A 93 6.46 -0.09 19.78
N GLU A 94 5.97 -0.90 18.86
CA GLU A 94 4.86 -1.83 19.08
C GLU A 94 4.92 -2.99 18.09
N SER A 95 4.23 -4.09 18.40
CA SER A 95 4.08 -5.22 17.49
C SER A 95 2.79 -5.12 16.69
N VAL A 96 2.79 -5.76 15.53
CA VAL A 96 1.59 -5.94 14.70
C VAL A 96 1.42 -7.42 14.40
N ASP A 97 0.27 -7.93 14.72
CA ASP A 97 -0.11 -9.30 14.42
C ASP A 97 -0.78 -9.35 13.04
N TRP A 98 -0.41 -10.36 12.25
CA TRP A 98 -0.93 -10.59 10.92
C TRP A 98 -1.45 -12.01 10.77
N LEU A 99 -2.67 -12.16 10.33
CA LEU A 99 -3.17 -13.43 9.81
C LEU A 99 -2.63 -13.64 8.41
N ILE A 100 -2.15 -14.84 8.11
CA ILE A 100 -1.61 -15.21 6.81
C ILE A 100 -2.51 -16.28 6.19
N LEU A 101 -3.16 -15.91 5.09
CA LEU A 101 -4.12 -16.76 4.39
C LEU A 101 -3.53 -17.15 3.04
N ASP A 102 -3.38 -18.47 2.82
CA ASP A 102 -2.95 -19.00 1.54
C ASP A 102 -4.12 -19.03 0.56
N GLU A 103 -4.09 -18.18 -0.46
CA GLU A 103 -5.10 -18.13 -1.52
C GLU A 103 -4.52 -18.54 -2.89
N GLY A 104 -3.74 -19.61 -2.91
CA GLY A 104 -3.17 -20.17 -4.14
C GLY A 104 -1.98 -19.36 -4.64
N ASP A 105 -2.16 -18.45 -5.57
CA ASP A 105 -1.07 -17.66 -6.16
C ASP A 105 -0.68 -16.43 -5.33
N VAL A 106 -1.44 -16.13 -4.28
CA VAL A 106 -1.19 -14.98 -3.41
C VAL A 106 -1.23 -15.37 -1.94
N TRP A 107 -0.50 -14.62 -1.13
CA TRP A 107 -0.74 -14.48 0.29
C TRP A 107 -1.69 -13.31 0.52
N ARG A 108 -2.87 -13.56 1.09
CA ARG A 108 -3.72 -12.51 1.61
C ARG A 108 -3.45 -12.38 3.11
N THR A 109 -2.95 -11.25 3.52
CA THR A 109 -2.61 -11.00 4.92
C THR A 109 -3.50 -9.90 5.48
N VAL A 110 -3.92 -10.04 6.73
CA VAL A 110 -4.81 -9.07 7.39
C VAL A 110 -4.30 -8.81 8.80
N THR A 111 -4.23 -7.56 9.22
CA THR A 111 -3.86 -7.23 10.61
C THR A 111 -4.86 -7.84 11.58
N PHE A 112 -4.34 -8.55 12.59
CA PHE A 112 -5.15 -9.08 13.69
C PHE A 112 -5.05 -8.14 14.90
N GLY A 113 -6.16 -7.88 15.54
CA GLY A 113 -6.19 -6.99 16.68
C GLY A 113 -6.15 -5.50 16.37
N ARG A 114 -6.39 -5.08 15.12
CA ARG A 114 -6.49 -3.67 14.70
C ARG A 114 -7.88 -3.35 14.15
N SER A 115 -8.35 -2.11 14.38
CA SER A 115 -9.62 -1.60 13.84
C SER A 115 -9.47 -0.10 13.52
N PRO A 116 -9.60 0.29 12.23
CA PRO A 116 -9.85 -0.55 11.06
C PRO A 116 -8.72 -1.53 10.78
N ALA A 117 -9.02 -2.69 10.19
CA ALA A 117 -7.98 -3.62 9.79
C ALA A 117 -7.34 -3.22 8.46
N VAL A 118 -6.08 -3.64 8.29
CA VAL A 118 -5.28 -3.44 7.08
C VAL A 118 -5.07 -4.79 6.41
N GLU A 119 -5.37 -4.87 5.14
CA GLU A 119 -5.08 -6.02 4.30
C GLU A 119 -3.90 -5.73 3.38
N LEU A 120 -3.02 -6.72 3.19
CA LEU A 120 -1.99 -6.70 2.15
C LEU A 120 -2.06 -8.01 1.36
N VAL A 121 -2.24 -7.90 0.06
CA VAL A 121 -2.18 -9.02 -0.89
C VAL A 121 -0.80 -9.03 -1.52
N VAL A 122 -0.09 -10.15 -1.34
CA VAL A 122 1.27 -10.35 -1.81
C VAL A 122 1.29 -11.52 -2.79
N PRO A 123 1.53 -11.29 -4.09
CA PRO A 123 1.71 -12.38 -5.05
C PRO A 123 2.89 -13.27 -4.63
N LYS A 124 2.71 -14.59 -4.63
CA LYS A 124 3.74 -15.54 -4.17
C LYS A 124 5.03 -15.46 -5.00
N ILE A 125 4.93 -15.04 -6.26
CA ILE A 125 6.10 -14.78 -7.10
C ILE A 125 7.00 -13.66 -6.54
N ARG A 126 6.46 -12.78 -5.69
CA ARG A 126 7.19 -11.67 -5.04
C ARG A 126 7.77 -12.04 -3.67
N ALA A 127 7.14 -12.97 -2.97
CA ALA A 127 7.53 -13.36 -1.61
C ALA A 127 7.13 -14.81 -1.32
N GLN A 128 7.74 -15.77 -2.01
CA GLN A 128 7.37 -17.19 -1.92
C GLN A 128 7.33 -17.70 -0.47
N ASP A 129 8.46 -17.63 0.24
CA ASP A 129 8.58 -18.12 1.61
C ASP A 129 8.91 -16.98 2.61
N ALA A 130 8.95 -15.73 2.13
CA ALA A 130 9.42 -14.56 2.89
C ALA A 130 8.35 -13.46 3.01
N VAL A 131 7.05 -13.84 3.08
CA VAL A 131 5.98 -12.85 3.26
C VAL A 131 6.19 -11.98 4.50
N GLY A 132 6.80 -12.54 5.55
CA GLY A 132 7.14 -11.83 6.77
C GLY A 132 8.06 -10.62 6.56
N ASP A 133 9.00 -10.68 5.62
CA ASP A 133 9.89 -9.57 5.29
C ASP A 133 9.11 -8.40 4.70
N VAL A 134 8.17 -8.69 3.79
CA VAL A 134 7.27 -7.69 3.20
C VAL A 134 6.37 -7.07 4.27
N LEU A 135 5.82 -7.90 5.18
CA LEU A 135 5.01 -7.43 6.29
C LEU A 135 5.79 -6.53 7.25
N ALA A 136 7.07 -6.81 7.47
CA ALA A 136 7.92 -5.99 8.34
C ALA A 136 8.04 -4.55 7.81
N GLU A 137 8.09 -4.36 6.49
CA GLU A 137 8.20 -3.03 5.88
C GLU A 137 6.92 -2.19 6.07
N VAL A 138 5.73 -2.80 6.01
CA VAL A 138 4.43 -2.09 6.14
C VAL A 138 3.90 -2.05 7.57
N SER A 139 4.42 -2.87 8.47
CA SER A 139 3.89 -3.00 9.85
C SER A 139 3.94 -1.70 10.65
N ARG A 140 4.95 -0.84 10.44
CA ARG A 140 5.00 0.47 11.11
C ARG A 140 3.82 1.36 10.73
N ALA A 141 3.39 1.29 9.48
CA ALA A 141 2.22 2.03 9.01
C ALA A 141 0.93 1.37 9.53
N ALA A 142 0.82 0.06 9.44
CA ALA A 142 -0.33 -0.69 9.96
C ALA A 142 -0.55 -0.50 11.47
N ALA A 143 0.54 -0.30 12.23
CA ALA A 143 0.50 0.01 13.66
C ALA A 143 -0.21 1.34 13.98
N ARG A 144 -0.42 2.22 13.00
CA ARG A 144 -1.18 3.48 13.18
C ARG A 144 -2.68 3.26 13.35
N ALA A 145 -3.21 2.10 12.92
CA ALA A 145 -4.57 1.70 13.24
C ALA A 145 -4.69 1.33 14.73
N PRO A 146 -5.75 1.78 15.43
CA PRO A 146 -5.94 1.47 16.84
C PRO A 146 -6.03 -0.03 17.13
N SER A 147 -5.49 -0.45 18.28
CA SER A 147 -5.68 -1.83 18.76
C SER A 147 -7.11 -2.05 19.26
N ASN A 148 -7.66 -3.21 18.98
CA ASN A 148 -8.94 -3.67 19.51
C ASN A 148 -8.78 -4.71 20.65
N GLY A 149 -7.54 -5.01 21.06
CA GLY A 149 -7.21 -5.89 22.19
C GLY A 149 -7.06 -7.37 21.83
N LEU A 150 -7.31 -7.79 20.59
CA LEU A 150 -6.98 -9.14 20.13
C LEU A 150 -5.48 -9.26 19.81
N GLN A 151 -4.89 -10.44 20.04
CA GLN A 151 -3.48 -10.73 19.82
C GLN A 151 -3.30 -12.19 19.38
N CYS A 152 -2.22 -12.46 18.61
CA CYS A 152 -1.74 -13.81 18.35
C CYS A 152 -1.45 -14.55 19.67
N ARG A 153 -1.66 -15.87 19.70
CA ARG A 153 -1.37 -16.72 20.86
C ARG A 153 -0.51 -17.91 20.47
#